data_b8a39a98f31a9f6d592ac23b84c76eae
#
_entry.id   b8a39a98f31a9f6d592ac23b84c76eae
#
_cell.length_a   1.000
_cell.length_b   1.000
_cell.length_c   1.000
_cell.angle_alpha   90.00
_cell.angle_beta   90.00
_cell.angle_gamma   90.00
#
_symmetry.space_group_name_H-M   'P 1'
#
loop_
_entity.id
_entity.type
_entity.pdbx_description
1 polymer ?
#
loop_
_entity_poly.entity_id
_entity_poly.type
_entity_poly.pdbx_seq_one_letter_code
_entity_poly.pdbx_strand_id
1 'polypeptide(L)'
;MADNRSFESTLHDIVYSIDTGTGLKIIRVSLYILLLLVIVMVFTATQFRGLKSAEAMDLCQLGRNISLENGLVTKNVRPLSMHIMEQQTPDENPMIKLHPDLYNAPAYPAVLSLGFNFFELIGVDPFEVPEGNQAALLPAEQWVVLPVNHLFSILTGVLVFLLGKRMFSREIGFLGMTIYYLSNLVWLDSVSGLNISMAVFFSVLSFHQMVVSMLNKRDGDRKHRWILPFLLSIVSAVIAFYTRFITAAIVPGSVCLHG
;
A
#
# COMPACT_ATOMS: atom_id res chain seq x y z
N MET A 1 14.08 16.34 -54.21
CA MET A 1 13.67 14.93 -54.31
C MET A 1 14.39 13.99 -53.34
N ALA A 2 15.48 14.39 -52.68
CA ALA A 2 16.21 13.55 -51.73
C ALA A 2 15.59 13.51 -50.30
N ASP A 3 14.81 14.53 -49.92
CA ASP A 3 14.28 14.69 -48.57
C ASP A 3 13.09 13.77 -48.26
N ASN A 4 12.32 13.42 -49.27
CA ASN A 4 11.16 12.53 -49.10
C ASN A 4 11.55 11.06 -48.81
N ARG A 5 12.69 10.60 -49.31
CA ARG A 5 13.17 9.22 -49.04
C ARG A 5 13.70 9.05 -47.64
N SER A 6 14.25 10.06 -47.02
CA SER A 6 14.73 10.02 -45.64
C SER A 6 13.54 9.98 -44.65
N PHE A 7 12.47 10.71 -44.95
CA PHE A 7 11.26 10.73 -44.13
C PHE A 7 10.49 9.40 -44.20
N GLU A 8 10.32 8.84 -45.41
CA GLU A 8 9.69 7.52 -45.56
C GLU A 8 10.48 6.39 -44.92
N SER A 9 11.81 6.39 -45.01
CA SER A 9 12.65 5.40 -44.33
C SER A 9 12.57 5.52 -42.83
N THR A 10 12.56 6.74 -42.30
CA THR A 10 12.40 7.01 -40.87
C THR A 10 11.03 6.57 -40.34
N LEU A 11 9.97 6.84 -41.12
CA LEU A 11 8.62 6.36 -40.80
C LEU A 11 8.55 4.82 -40.81
N HIS A 12 9.17 4.19 -41.80
CA HIS A 12 9.20 2.73 -41.91
C HIS A 12 9.98 2.11 -40.75
N ASP A 13 11.08 2.67 -40.32
CA ASP A 13 11.87 2.23 -39.17
C ASP A 13 11.12 2.40 -37.85
N ILE A 14 10.39 3.50 -37.70
CA ILE A 14 9.50 3.74 -36.54
C ILE A 14 8.37 2.72 -36.52
N VAL A 15 7.66 2.54 -37.63
CA VAL A 15 6.57 1.56 -37.75
C VAL A 15 7.08 0.13 -37.51
N TYR A 16 8.23 -0.24 -38.05
CA TYR A 16 8.84 -1.53 -37.85
C TYR A 16 9.29 -1.75 -36.39
N SER A 17 9.86 -0.73 -35.75
CA SER A 17 10.24 -0.80 -34.33
C SER A 17 9.03 -0.88 -33.41
N ILE A 18 7.90 -0.30 -33.79
CA ILE A 18 6.61 -0.39 -33.10
C ILE A 18 6.01 -1.79 -33.25
N ASP A 19 6.08 -2.36 -34.46
CA ASP A 19 5.37 -3.61 -34.80
C ASP A 19 6.12 -4.89 -34.34
N THR A 20 7.46 -4.88 -34.31
CA THR A 20 8.26 -6.11 -34.11
C THR A 20 9.17 -6.11 -32.90
N GLY A 21 9.27 -5.04 -32.11
CA GLY A 21 10.33 -4.95 -31.12
C GLY A 21 9.97 -4.36 -29.75
N THR A 22 10.89 -3.55 -29.25
CA THR A 22 10.80 -2.86 -27.96
C THR A 22 9.61 -1.90 -27.93
N GLY A 23 9.24 -1.30 -29.08
CA GLY A 23 8.12 -0.38 -29.21
C GLY A 23 6.78 -1.01 -28.81
N LEU A 24 6.51 -2.22 -29.31
CA LEU A 24 5.25 -2.95 -28.99
C LEU A 24 5.15 -3.29 -27.48
N LYS A 25 6.31 -3.55 -26.83
CA LYS A 25 6.35 -3.77 -25.37
C LYS A 25 6.04 -2.48 -24.61
N ILE A 26 6.61 -1.35 -25.04
CA ILE A 26 6.37 -0.03 -24.43
C ILE A 26 4.90 0.35 -24.57
N ILE A 27 4.32 0.23 -25.76
CA ILE A 27 2.90 0.52 -26.01
C ILE A 27 1.99 -0.33 -25.13
N ARG A 28 2.27 -1.63 -25.03
CA ARG A 28 1.50 -2.53 -24.19
C ARG A 28 1.57 -2.15 -22.71
N VAL A 29 2.76 -1.87 -22.19
CA VAL A 29 2.95 -1.43 -20.79
C VAL A 29 2.26 -0.09 -20.55
N SER A 30 2.39 0.87 -21.46
CA SER A 30 1.73 2.18 -21.35
C SER A 30 0.20 2.05 -21.34
N LEU A 31 -0.36 1.15 -22.17
CA LEU A 31 -1.79 0.88 -22.19
C LEU A 31 -2.28 0.29 -20.87
N TYR A 32 -1.51 -0.62 -20.26
CA TYR A 32 -1.83 -1.17 -18.94
C TYR A 32 -1.78 -0.11 -17.84
N ILE A 33 -0.77 0.75 -17.85
CA ILE A 33 -0.66 1.86 -16.89
C ILE A 33 -1.84 2.80 -17.06
N LEU A 34 -2.18 3.16 -18.31
CA LEU A 34 -3.34 4.02 -18.59
C LEU A 34 -4.66 3.39 -18.10
N LEU A 35 -4.87 2.10 -18.39
CA LEU A 35 -6.07 1.38 -17.93
C LEU A 35 -6.14 1.36 -16.39
N LEU A 36 -5.02 1.11 -15.71
CA LEU A 36 -4.94 1.11 -14.27
C LEU A 36 -5.27 2.50 -13.69
N LEU A 37 -4.72 3.57 -14.27
CA LEU A 37 -5.03 4.94 -13.87
C LEU A 37 -6.53 5.25 -14.06
N VAL A 38 -7.13 4.84 -15.17
CA VAL A 38 -8.58 5.00 -15.40
C VAL A 38 -9.38 4.26 -14.32
N ILE A 39 -9.03 3.03 -13.98
CA ILE A 39 -9.69 2.28 -12.91
C ILE A 39 -9.58 3.02 -11.58
N VAL A 40 -8.38 3.45 -11.19
CA VAL A 40 -8.14 4.23 -9.96
C VAL A 40 -9.01 5.49 -9.96
N MET A 41 -9.01 6.26 -11.05
CA MET A 41 -9.81 7.49 -11.15
C MET A 41 -11.32 7.23 -11.03
N VAL A 42 -11.83 6.20 -11.72
CA VAL A 42 -13.25 5.84 -11.68
C VAL A 42 -13.66 5.42 -10.27
N PHE A 43 -12.90 4.54 -9.60
CA PHE A 43 -13.21 4.12 -8.24
C PHE A 43 -13.10 5.27 -7.25
N THR A 44 -12.08 6.11 -7.36
CA THR A 44 -11.96 7.30 -6.54
C THR A 44 -13.16 8.23 -6.73
N ALA A 45 -13.50 8.58 -7.96
CA ALA A 45 -14.59 9.51 -8.26
C ALA A 45 -15.98 8.98 -7.86
N THR A 46 -16.20 7.66 -7.97
CA THR A 46 -17.52 7.05 -7.73
C THR A 46 -17.71 6.58 -6.30
N GLN A 47 -16.69 6.05 -5.65
CA GLN A 47 -16.80 5.36 -4.36
C GLN A 47 -16.25 6.17 -3.18
N PHE A 48 -15.22 6.99 -3.42
CA PHE A 48 -14.64 7.78 -2.32
C PHE A 48 -15.53 8.96 -1.98
N ARG A 49 -15.93 9.05 -0.70
CA ARG A 49 -16.73 10.13 -0.11
C ARG A 49 -16.21 10.51 1.28
N GLY A 50 -14.88 10.46 1.44
CA GLY A 50 -14.20 10.62 2.73
C GLY A 50 -14.10 9.32 3.52
N LEU A 51 -13.48 9.39 4.67
CA LEU A 51 -13.35 8.27 5.60
C LEU A 51 -14.70 7.97 6.25
N LYS A 52 -15.31 6.84 5.90
CA LYS A 52 -16.66 6.47 6.37
C LYS A 52 -16.65 5.63 7.63
N SER A 53 -15.58 4.88 7.89
CA SER A 53 -15.50 4.00 9.05
C SER A 53 -14.82 4.69 10.23
N ALA A 54 -15.30 4.43 11.44
CA ALA A 54 -14.66 4.92 12.66
C ALA A 54 -13.20 4.46 12.78
N GLU A 55 -12.91 3.23 12.31
CA GLU A 55 -11.53 2.68 12.29
C GLU A 55 -10.63 3.49 11.34
N ALA A 56 -11.09 3.86 10.14
CA ALA A 56 -10.31 4.65 9.19
C ALA A 56 -10.04 6.08 9.72
N MET A 57 -11.05 6.70 10.33
CA MET A 57 -10.91 8.01 10.98
C MET A 57 -9.91 7.97 12.13
N ASP A 58 -9.97 6.92 12.95
CA ASP A 58 -9.06 6.71 14.07
C ASP A 58 -7.61 6.50 13.59
N LEU A 59 -7.39 5.67 12.57
CA LEU A 59 -6.08 5.48 11.96
C LEU A 59 -5.50 6.79 11.38
N CYS A 60 -6.33 7.61 10.75
CA CYS A 60 -5.93 8.93 10.26
C CYS A 60 -5.58 9.88 11.43
N GLN A 61 -6.37 9.89 12.50
CA GLN A 61 -6.11 10.66 13.71
C GLN A 61 -4.80 10.23 14.39
N LEU A 62 -4.53 8.94 14.47
CA LEU A 62 -3.27 8.41 15.00
C LEU A 62 -2.08 8.88 14.17
N GLY A 63 -2.19 8.83 12.84
CA GLY A 63 -1.17 9.36 11.94
C GLY A 63 -0.89 10.85 12.18
N ARG A 64 -1.96 11.65 12.36
CA ARG A 64 -1.86 13.07 12.72
C ARG A 64 -1.16 13.28 14.07
N ASN A 65 -1.53 12.50 15.08
CA ASN A 65 -0.91 12.64 16.40
C ASN A 65 0.57 12.27 16.39
N ILE A 66 0.97 11.29 15.57
CA ILE A 66 2.38 10.96 15.37
C ILE A 66 3.11 12.11 14.66
N SER A 67 2.55 12.73 13.62
CA SER A 67 3.17 13.88 12.94
C SER A 67 3.34 15.09 13.85
N LEU A 68 2.41 15.28 14.81
CA LEU A 68 2.48 16.33 15.84
C LEU A 68 3.33 15.96 17.06
N GLU A 69 4.13 14.87 17.00
CA GLU A 69 4.98 14.36 18.07
C GLU A 69 4.24 13.96 19.37
N ASN A 70 2.91 13.84 19.32
CA ASN A 70 2.10 13.39 20.45
C ASN A 70 2.19 11.87 20.69
N GLY A 71 2.76 11.11 19.74
CA GLY A 71 2.87 9.66 19.80
C GLY A 71 1.57 8.93 19.37
N LEU A 72 1.48 7.65 19.75
CA LEU A 72 0.31 6.79 19.45
C LEU A 72 -0.81 7.03 20.46
N VAL A 73 -1.49 8.16 20.33
CA VAL A 73 -2.60 8.57 21.19
C VAL A 73 -3.85 8.88 20.38
N THR A 74 -4.99 8.54 20.96
CA THR A 74 -6.31 8.73 20.33
C THR A 74 -7.26 9.47 21.27
N LYS A 75 -8.29 10.09 20.69
CA LYS A 75 -9.50 10.58 21.42
C LYS A 75 -10.63 9.56 21.37
N ASN A 76 -10.45 8.45 20.68
CA ASN A 76 -11.49 7.43 20.57
C ASN A 76 -11.57 6.66 21.89
N VAL A 77 -12.70 6.80 22.57
CA VAL A 77 -12.94 6.22 23.90
C VAL A 77 -13.06 4.71 23.80
N ARG A 78 -12.13 4.02 24.43
CA ARG A 78 -12.12 2.55 24.55
C ARG A 78 -12.05 2.12 26.00
N PRO A 79 -12.88 1.14 26.43
CA PRO A 79 -12.95 0.75 27.83
C PRO A 79 -11.61 0.39 28.46
N LEU A 80 -10.75 -0.33 27.76
CA LEU A 80 -9.44 -0.72 28.25
C LEU A 80 -8.51 0.48 28.47
N SER A 81 -8.44 1.39 27.49
CA SER A 81 -7.61 2.60 27.60
C SER A 81 -8.09 3.51 28.74
N MET A 82 -9.40 3.61 28.91
CA MET A 82 -10.01 4.37 30.01
C MET A 82 -9.65 3.78 31.37
N HIS A 83 -9.78 2.46 31.52
CA HIS A 83 -9.43 1.77 32.76
C HIS A 83 -7.96 1.96 33.15
N ILE A 84 -7.02 1.89 32.18
CA ILE A 84 -5.60 2.11 32.43
C ILE A 84 -5.34 3.55 32.87
N MET A 85 -5.97 4.53 32.21
CA MET A 85 -5.82 5.94 32.57
C MET A 85 -6.39 6.25 33.96
N GLU A 86 -7.56 5.70 34.29
CA GLU A 86 -8.19 5.85 35.59
C GLU A 86 -7.32 5.32 36.73
N GLN A 87 -6.58 4.23 36.46
CA GLN A 87 -5.61 3.68 37.42
C GLN A 87 -4.35 4.56 37.57
N GLN A 88 -3.90 5.21 36.50
CA GLN A 88 -2.68 6.02 36.50
C GLN A 88 -2.91 7.46 36.97
N THR A 89 -4.05 8.04 36.68
CA THR A 89 -4.40 9.43 36.98
C THR A 89 -5.84 9.53 37.49
N PRO A 90 -6.13 9.11 38.74
CA PRO A 90 -7.50 9.05 39.27
C PRO A 90 -8.22 10.41 39.36
N ASP A 91 -7.47 11.50 39.47
CA ASP A 91 -8.02 12.86 39.66
C ASP A 91 -8.28 13.59 38.34
N GLU A 92 -7.98 13.00 37.20
CA GLU A 92 -8.13 13.62 35.89
C GLU A 92 -9.27 12.99 35.10
N ASN A 93 -10.11 13.83 34.45
CA ASN A 93 -11.15 13.32 33.59
C ASN A 93 -10.56 12.72 32.30
N PRO A 94 -10.55 11.39 32.13
CA PRO A 94 -9.90 10.74 30.99
C PRO A 94 -10.57 11.03 29.65
N MET A 95 -11.81 11.49 29.64
CA MET A 95 -12.55 11.82 28.40
C MET A 95 -12.03 13.09 27.69
N ILE A 96 -11.28 13.96 28.40
CA ILE A 96 -10.80 15.23 27.86
C ILE A 96 -9.40 15.10 27.27
N LYS A 97 -8.61 14.11 27.71
CA LYS A 97 -7.22 13.91 27.32
C LYS A 97 -7.05 12.92 26.16
N LEU A 98 -5.95 13.08 25.46
CA LEU A 98 -5.43 12.04 24.56
C LEU A 98 -5.01 10.83 25.39
N HIS A 99 -5.44 9.64 25.00
CA HIS A 99 -5.07 8.40 25.70
C HIS A 99 -4.33 7.45 24.75
N PRO A 100 -3.43 6.59 25.29
CA PRO A 100 -2.66 5.68 24.47
C PRO A 100 -3.57 4.71 23.71
N ASP A 101 -3.31 4.55 22.42
CA ASP A 101 -4.01 3.54 21.63
C ASP A 101 -3.30 2.20 21.73
N LEU A 102 -4.01 1.23 22.30
CA LEU A 102 -3.55 -0.16 22.46
C LEU A 102 -4.20 -1.11 21.45
N TYR A 103 -5.10 -0.60 20.60
CA TYR A 103 -5.90 -1.41 19.70
C TYR A 103 -5.34 -1.43 18.28
N ASN A 104 -4.99 -0.27 17.75
CA ASN A 104 -4.50 -0.17 16.38
C ASN A 104 -3.01 -0.50 16.29
N ALA A 105 -2.67 -1.21 15.23
CA ALA A 105 -1.28 -1.49 14.91
C ALA A 105 -0.56 -0.23 14.38
N PRO A 106 0.68 0.05 14.79
CA PRO A 106 1.31 1.37 14.62
C PRO A 106 1.88 1.63 13.21
N ALA A 107 2.13 0.61 12.39
CA ALA A 107 2.87 0.78 11.15
C ALA A 107 2.12 1.63 10.11
N TYR A 108 0.81 1.45 9.96
CA TYR A 108 0.03 2.22 9.00
C TYR A 108 -0.12 3.69 9.42
N PRO A 109 -0.49 4.04 10.67
CA PRO A 109 -0.43 5.41 11.14
C PRO A 109 0.94 6.08 10.98
N ALA A 110 2.04 5.34 11.20
CA ALA A 110 3.38 5.85 10.98
C ALA A 110 3.66 6.18 9.51
N VAL A 111 3.18 5.38 8.56
CA VAL A 111 3.28 5.68 7.13
C VAL A 111 2.45 6.92 6.77
N LEU A 112 1.23 7.07 7.33
CA LEU A 112 0.42 8.26 7.13
C LEU A 112 1.10 9.51 7.68
N SER A 113 1.73 9.43 8.86
CA SER A 113 2.45 10.58 9.44
C SER A 113 3.59 11.08 8.56
N LEU A 114 4.31 10.17 7.90
CA LEU A 114 5.32 10.57 6.90
C LEU A 114 4.70 11.35 5.73
N GLY A 115 3.53 10.94 5.27
CA GLY A 115 2.79 11.65 4.25
C GLY A 115 2.33 13.04 4.72
N PHE A 116 1.82 13.16 5.95
CA PHE A 116 1.40 14.45 6.51
C PHE A 116 2.59 15.40 6.68
N ASN A 117 3.71 14.94 7.25
CA ASN A 117 4.92 15.73 7.38
C ASN A 117 5.47 16.20 6.02
N PHE A 118 5.34 15.37 4.96
CA PHE A 118 5.72 15.76 3.62
C PHE A 118 4.86 16.94 3.10
N PHE A 119 3.55 16.92 3.35
CA PHE A 119 2.66 18.02 2.93
C PHE A 119 2.92 19.30 3.73
N GLU A 120 3.18 19.21 5.03
CA GLU A 120 3.60 20.35 5.85
C GLU A 120 4.93 20.95 5.36
N LEU A 121 5.88 20.11 4.94
CA LEU A 121 7.16 20.57 4.40
C LEU A 121 7.02 21.41 3.13
N ILE A 122 6.02 21.12 2.30
CA ILE A 122 5.71 21.91 1.07
C ILE A 122 4.76 23.08 1.34
N GLY A 123 4.44 23.36 2.62
CA GLY A 123 3.62 24.49 3.03
C GLY A 123 2.12 24.29 2.90
N VAL A 124 1.64 23.03 2.83
CA VAL A 124 0.21 22.68 2.78
C VAL A 124 -0.17 22.03 4.11
N ASP A 125 -1.09 22.65 4.86
CA ASP A 125 -1.69 21.99 6.05
C ASP A 125 -2.66 20.89 5.58
N PRO A 126 -2.36 19.60 5.82
CA PRO A 126 -3.23 18.51 5.40
C PRO A 126 -4.57 18.47 6.17
N PHE A 127 -4.68 19.18 7.29
CA PHE A 127 -5.86 19.18 8.15
C PHE A 127 -6.65 20.50 8.12
N GLU A 128 -6.28 21.44 7.26
CA GLU A 128 -7.02 22.67 7.06
C GLU A 128 -8.39 22.36 6.44
N VAL A 129 -9.44 22.86 7.07
CA VAL A 129 -10.80 22.74 6.54
C VAL A 129 -11.01 23.86 5.52
N PRO A 130 -11.37 23.54 4.26
CA PRO A 130 -11.60 24.55 3.24
C PRO A 130 -12.69 25.53 3.67
N GLU A 131 -12.41 26.83 3.60
CA GLU A 131 -13.34 27.88 3.98
C GLU A 131 -14.63 27.79 3.14
N GLY A 132 -15.77 27.89 3.79
CA GLY A 132 -17.09 28.01 3.15
C GLY A 132 -17.75 26.68 2.72
N ASN A 133 -17.08 25.54 2.85
CA ASN A 133 -17.68 24.25 2.49
C ASN A 133 -17.45 23.19 3.59
N GLN A 134 -18.38 23.09 4.54
CA GLN A 134 -18.33 22.12 5.63
C GLN A 134 -18.41 20.64 5.16
N ALA A 135 -18.82 20.41 3.91
CA ALA A 135 -18.87 19.08 3.31
C ALA A 135 -17.63 18.74 2.47
N ALA A 136 -16.62 19.63 2.44
CA ALA A 136 -15.39 19.36 1.72
C ALA A 136 -14.57 18.27 2.41
N LEU A 137 -13.98 17.40 1.60
CA LEU A 137 -13.04 16.39 2.08
C LEU A 137 -11.74 17.07 2.55
N LEU A 138 -11.18 16.59 3.65
CA LEU A 138 -9.89 17.09 4.13
C LEU A 138 -8.77 16.75 3.13
N PRO A 139 -7.79 17.63 2.93
CA PRO A 139 -6.61 17.35 2.11
C PRO A 139 -5.89 16.08 2.57
N ALA A 140 -5.81 15.82 3.88
CA ALA A 140 -5.26 14.60 4.46
C ALA A 140 -5.89 13.32 3.88
N GLU A 141 -7.21 13.29 3.71
CA GLU A 141 -7.93 12.13 3.17
C GLU A 141 -7.65 11.94 1.68
N GLN A 142 -7.70 13.03 0.90
CA GLN A 142 -7.56 12.99 -0.56
C GLN A 142 -6.12 12.77 -1.02
N TRP A 143 -5.16 13.44 -0.37
CA TRP A 143 -3.80 13.53 -0.87
C TRP A 143 -2.80 12.63 -0.14
N VAL A 144 -3.17 12.10 1.03
CA VAL A 144 -2.30 11.20 1.80
C VAL A 144 -2.92 9.82 1.93
N VAL A 145 -4.07 9.70 2.61
CA VAL A 145 -4.67 8.39 2.91
C VAL A 145 -5.00 7.60 1.65
N LEU A 146 -5.67 8.24 0.70
CA LEU A 146 -6.10 7.60 -0.53
C LEU A 146 -4.93 7.18 -1.43
N PRO A 147 -3.94 8.06 -1.76
CA PRO A 147 -2.79 7.66 -2.57
C PRO A 147 -1.93 6.58 -1.93
N VAL A 148 -1.76 6.60 -0.59
CA VAL A 148 -1.02 5.55 0.13
C VAL A 148 -1.70 4.19 -0.06
N ASN A 149 -3.02 4.11 0.10
CA ASN A 149 -3.75 2.85 -0.09
C ASN A 149 -3.74 2.38 -1.56
N HIS A 150 -3.91 3.29 -2.51
CA HIS A 150 -3.79 2.95 -3.94
C HIS A 150 -2.40 2.45 -4.29
N LEU A 151 -1.34 3.09 -3.77
CA LEU A 151 0.03 2.67 -3.99
C LEU A 151 0.25 1.22 -3.53
N PHE A 152 -0.17 0.87 -2.30
CA PHE A 152 -0.02 -0.49 -1.80
C PHE A 152 -0.86 -1.50 -2.59
N SER A 153 -2.07 -1.15 -3.03
CA SER A 153 -2.90 -2.00 -3.88
C SER A 153 -2.25 -2.25 -5.25
N ILE A 154 -1.69 -1.21 -5.88
CA ILE A 154 -0.97 -1.33 -7.15
C ILE A 154 0.28 -2.21 -6.99
N LEU A 155 1.09 -1.95 -5.97
CA LEU A 155 2.30 -2.73 -5.71
C LEU A 155 1.98 -4.20 -5.41
N THR A 156 0.85 -4.48 -4.75
CA THR A 156 0.41 -5.87 -4.51
C THR A 156 0.14 -6.59 -5.82
N GLY A 157 -0.55 -5.97 -6.78
CA GLY A 157 -0.77 -6.58 -8.10
C GLY A 157 0.52 -6.88 -8.85
N VAL A 158 1.53 -6.00 -8.75
CA VAL A 158 2.88 -6.26 -9.29
C VAL A 158 3.53 -7.47 -8.60
N LEU A 159 3.41 -7.58 -7.27
CA LEU A 159 3.91 -8.74 -6.53
C LEU A 159 3.22 -10.04 -6.92
N VAL A 160 1.91 -10.02 -7.15
CA VAL A 160 1.14 -11.17 -7.66
C VAL A 160 1.68 -11.62 -9.02
N PHE A 161 1.97 -10.66 -9.92
CA PHE A 161 2.63 -10.96 -11.19
C PHE A 161 4.00 -11.63 -11.01
N LEU A 162 4.86 -11.05 -10.16
CA LEU A 162 6.20 -11.55 -9.91
C LEU A 162 6.17 -12.96 -9.29
N LEU A 163 5.25 -13.18 -8.36
CA LEU A 163 5.03 -14.47 -7.71
C LEU A 163 4.58 -15.53 -8.72
N GLY A 164 3.53 -15.24 -9.49
CA GLY A 164 3.01 -16.15 -10.52
C GLY A 164 4.04 -16.46 -11.60
N LYS A 165 4.81 -15.45 -12.04
CA LYS A 165 5.92 -15.64 -12.98
C LYS A 165 7.02 -16.53 -12.40
N ARG A 166 7.29 -16.46 -11.10
CA ARG A 166 8.35 -17.20 -10.44
C ARG A 166 7.97 -18.66 -10.18
N MET A 167 6.71 -18.90 -9.79
CA MET A 167 6.20 -20.23 -9.42
C MET A 167 5.75 -21.05 -10.64
N PHE A 168 5.23 -20.39 -11.68
CA PHE A 168 4.62 -21.05 -12.83
C PHE A 168 5.19 -20.52 -14.14
N SER A 169 4.51 -19.54 -14.74
CA SER A 169 4.95 -18.91 -15.98
C SER A 169 4.60 -17.42 -16.01
N ARG A 170 5.16 -16.72 -17.00
CA ARG A 170 4.89 -15.30 -17.20
C ARG A 170 3.41 -15.04 -17.50
N GLU A 171 2.78 -15.90 -18.28
CA GLU A 171 1.38 -15.82 -18.67
C GLU A 171 0.46 -15.99 -17.45
N ILE A 172 0.76 -16.96 -16.58
CA ILE A 172 0.02 -17.20 -15.34
C ILE A 172 0.19 -16.01 -14.38
N GLY A 173 1.41 -15.49 -14.23
CA GLY A 173 1.65 -14.29 -13.45
C GLY A 173 0.84 -13.09 -13.93
N PHE A 174 0.80 -12.90 -15.26
CA PHE A 174 0.03 -11.84 -15.89
C PHE A 174 -1.49 -12.00 -15.69
N LEU A 175 -1.99 -13.22 -15.83
CA LEU A 175 -3.40 -13.55 -15.58
C LEU A 175 -3.77 -13.26 -14.12
N GLY A 176 -2.94 -13.69 -13.18
CA GLY A 176 -3.15 -13.42 -11.74
C GLY A 176 -3.21 -11.93 -11.41
N MET A 177 -2.28 -11.13 -11.96
CA MET A 177 -2.29 -9.68 -11.82
C MET A 177 -3.55 -9.05 -12.42
N THR A 178 -3.97 -9.52 -13.59
CA THR A 178 -5.17 -9.01 -14.26
C THR A 178 -6.43 -9.31 -13.43
N ILE A 179 -6.58 -10.53 -12.92
CA ILE A 179 -7.70 -10.91 -12.06
C ILE A 179 -7.69 -10.06 -10.77
N TYR A 180 -6.53 -9.83 -10.18
CA TYR A 180 -6.38 -8.99 -9.00
C TYR A 180 -6.89 -7.56 -9.25
N TYR A 181 -6.45 -6.92 -10.34
CA TYR A 181 -6.88 -5.55 -10.66
C TYR A 181 -8.33 -5.44 -11.16
N LEU A 182 -8.91 -6.51 -11.67
CA LEU A 182 -10.34 -6.56 -12.03
C LEU A 182 -11.24 -6.82 -10.80
N SER A 183 -10.67 -7.17 -9.65
CA SER A 183 -11.43 -7.41 -8.42
C SER A 183 -11.96 -6.09 -7.85
N ASN A 184 -13.27 -5.98 -7.75
CA ASN A 184 -13.95 -4.84 -7.11
C ASN A 184 -13.53 -4.66 -5.65
N LEU A 185 -13.27 -5.76 -4.94
CA LEU A 185 -12.88 -5.74 -3.52
C LEU A 185 -11.57 -4.99 -3.29
N VAL A 186 -10.57 -5.20 -4.17
CA VAL A 186 -9.27 -4.52 -4.09
C VAL A 186 -9.43 -3.00 -4.12
N TRP A 187 -10.30 -2.50 -5.00
CA TRP A 187 -10.50 -1.06 -5.12
C TRP A 187 -11.39 -0.50 -4.02
N LEU A 188 -12.38 -1.23 -3.55
CA LEU A 188 -13.18 -0.83 -2.38
C LEU A 188 -12.30 -0.72 -1.13
N ASP A 189 -11.38 -1.67 -0.91
CA ASP A 189 -10.42 -1.60 0.19
C ASP A 189 -9.46 -0.42 0.02
N SER A 190 -9.01 -0.14 -1.20
CA SER A 190 -8.08 0.96 -1.46
C SER A 190 -8.67 2.36 -1.24
N VAL A 191 -10.00 2.51 -1.37
CA VAL A 191 -10.70 3.79 -1.09
C VAL A 191 -11.29 3.83 0.33
N SER A 192 -11.17 2.77 1.12
CA SER A 192 -11.77 2.68 2.45
C SER A 192 -11.06 3.52 3.52
N GLY A 193 -9.78 3.85 3.31
CA GLY A 193 -8.92 4.47 4.32
C GLY A 193 -8.41 3.52 5.40
N LEU A 194 -8.71 2.22 5.28
CA LEU A 194 -8.24 1.19 6.21
C LEU A 194 -6.81 0.75 5.89
N ASN A 195 -6.17 0.10 6.84
CA ASN A 195 -4.81 -0.46 6.72
C ASN A 195 -4.74 -1.78 5.92
N ILE A 196 -5.84 -2.22 5.30
CA ILE A 196 -5.96 -3.52 4.61
C ILE A 196 -4.99 -3.60 3.43
N SER A 197 -4.96 -2.59 2.56
CA SER A 197 -4.09 -2.57 1.38
C SER A 197 -2.61 -2.73 1.75
N MET A 198 -2.15 -2.05 2.79
CA MET A 198 -0.77 -2.16 3.28
C MET A 198 -0.50 -3.54 3.91
N ALA A 199 -1.44 -4.07 4.70
CA ALA A 199 -1.30 -5.39 5.31
C ALA A 199 -1.22 -6.51 4.26
N VAL A 200 -2.06 -6.46 3.22
CA VAL A 200 -2.04 -7.40 2.10
C VAL A 200 -0.73 -7.30 1.32
N PHE A 201 -0.26 -6.08 1.05
CA PHE A 201 1.02 -5.88 0.37
C PHE A 201 2.18 -6.55 1.10
N PHE A 202 2.37 -6.27 2.39
CA PHE A 202 3.47 -6.86 3.15
C PHE A 202 3.32 -8.37 3.36
N SER A 203 2.09 -8.89 3.45
CA SER A 203 1.82 -10.33 3.50
C SER A 203 2.22 -11.03 2.20
N VAL A 204 1.84 -10.48 1.04
CA VAL A 204 2.20 -11.03 -0.28
C VAL A 204 3.70 -10.87 -0.52
N LEU A 205 4.31 -9.75 -0.09
CA LEU A 205 5.76 -9.53 -0.19
C LEU A 205 6.53 -10.57 0.63
N SER A 206 6.11 -10.83 1.86
CA SER A 206 6.70 -11.86 2.72
C SER A 206 6.65 -13.23 2.04
N PHE A 207 5.48 -13.62 1.52
CA PHE A 207 5.33 -14.89 0.81
C PHE A 207 6.18 -14.95 -0.46
N HIS A 208 6.22 -13.87 -1.25
CA HIS A 208 7.06 -13.80 -2.44
C HIS A 208 8.55 -13.99 -2.11
N GLN A 209 9.06 -13.29 -1.10
CA GLN A 209 10.45 -13.40 -0.68
C GLN A 209 10.79 -14.78 -0.12
N MET A 210 9.85 -15.41 0.57
CA MET A 210 9.99 -16.78 1.04
C MET A 210 10.13 -17.78 -0.12
N VAL A 211 9.26 -17.67 -1.14
CA VAL A 211 9.36 -18.51 -2.36
C VAL A 211 10.69 -18.30 -3.07
N VAL A 212 11.16 -17.05 -3.21
CA VAL A 212 12.47 -16.74 -3.80
C VAL A 212 13.59 -17.39 -3.01
N SER A 213 13.54 -17.34 -1.68
CA SER A 213 14.52 -17.98 -0.80
C SER A 213 14.57 -19.50 -0.99
N MET A 214 13.40 -20.14 -1.01
CA MET A 214 13.30 -21.59 -1.20
C MET A 214 13.85 -22.05 -2.55
N LEU A 215 13.51 -21.34 -3.62
CA LEU A 215 13.99 -21.64 -4.96
C LEU A 215 15.51 -21.46 -5.07
N ASN A 216 16.06 -20.38 -4.53
CA ASN A 216 17.50 -20.14 -4.50
C ASN A 216 18.24 -21.22 -3.68
N LYS A 217 17.66 -21.71 -2.58
CA LYS A 217 18.25 -22.81 -1.78
C LYS A 217 18.24 -24.13 -2.56
N ARG A 218 17.14 -24.41 -3.28
CA ARG A 218 17.00 -25.63 -4.10
C ARG A 218 18.01 -25.69 -5.25
N ASP A 219 18.28 -24.56 -5.88
CA ASP A 219 19.20 -24.47 -7.01
C ASP A 219 20.69 -24.64 -6.61
N GLY A 220 20.96 -24.97 -5.34
CA GLY A 220 22.30 -25.30 -4.84
C GLY A 220 23.25 -24.11 -4.79
N ASP A 221 22.77 -22.91 -4.59
CA ASP A 221 23.57 -21.68 -4.61
C ASP A 221 24.60 -21.65 -3.48
N ARG A 222 25.87 -21.94 -3.83
CA ARG A 222 27.03 -21.92 -2.93
C ARG A 222 27.30 -20.55 -2.28
N LYS A 223 26.68 -19.46 -2.76
CA LYS A 223 26.91 -18.07 -2.31
C LYS A 223 25.91 -17.57 -1.29
N HIS A 224 25.11 -18.43 -0.65
CA HIS A 224 24.12 -18.04 0.37
C HIS A 224 23.11 -16.97 -0.10
N ARG A 225 22.81 -16.86 -1.40
CA ARG A 225 21.85 -15.89 -1.95
C ARG A 225 20.41 -16.10 -1.46
N TRP A 226 20.11 -17.21 -0.84
CA TRP A 226 18.81 -17.49 -0.22
C TRP A 226 18.59 -16.74 1.09
N ILE A 227 19.67 -16.34 1.81
CA ILE A 227 19.59 -15.72 3.14
C ILE A 227 18.91 -14.35 3.07
N LEU A 228 19.31 -13.50 2.13
CA LEU A 228 18.74 -12.15 2.00
C LEU A 228 17.23 -12.16 1.75
N PRO A 229 16.68 -12.92 0.77
CA PRO A 229 15.22 -13.03 0.62
C PRO A 229 14.53 -13.61 1.86
N PHE A 230 15.16 -14.57 2.54
CA PHE A 230 14.62 -15.12 3.77
C PHE A 230 14.49 -14.06 4.87
N LEU A 231 15.54 -13.28 5.12
CA LEU A 231 15.48 -12.18 6.09
C LEU A 231 14.45 -11.11 5.70
N LEU A 232 14.38 -10.75 4.41
CA LEU A 232 13.37 -9.83 3.91
C LEU A 232 11.94 -10.37 4.07
N SER A 233 11.74 -11.67 3.94
CA SER A 233 10.45 -12.31 4.22
C SER A 233 10.03 -12.12 5.68
N ILE A 234 10.96 -12.35 6.63
CA ILE A 234 10.69 -12.16 8.06
C ILE A 234 10.37 -10.69 8.36
N VAL A 235 11.19 -9.76 7.86
CA VAL A 235 10.96 -8.31 8.07
C VAL A 235 9.60 -7.90 7.51
N SER A 236 9.24 -8.37 6.32
CA SER A 236 7.93 -8.07 5.71
C SER A 236 6.78 -8.66 6.53
N ALA A 237 6.93 -9.88 7.07
CA ALA A 237 5.93 -10.49 7.95
C ALA A 237 5.74 -9.69 9.25
N VAL A 238 6.84 -9.20 9.84
CA VAL A 238 6.80 -8.35 11.03
C VAL A 238 6.09 -7.01 10.72
N ILE A 239 6.39 -6.38 9.58
CA ILE A 239 5.70 -5.14 9.18
C ILE A 239 4.21 -5.42 8.93
N ALA A 240 3.84 -6.53 8.29
CA ALA A 240 2.45 -6.93 8.12
C ALA A 240 1.73 -7.06 9.47
N PHE A 241 2.37 -7.70 10.46
CA PHE A 241 1.85 -7.80 11.82
C PHE A 241 1.65 -6.43 12.47
N TYR A 242 2.64 -5.54 12.39
CA TYR A 242 2.53 -4.18 12.91
C TYR A 242 1.63 -3.26 12.06
N THR A 243 1.18 -3.71 10.89
CA THR A 243 0.13 -3.05 10.11
C THR A 243 -1.26 -3.48 10.57
N ARG A 244 -1.43 -4.77 10.84
CA ARG A 244 -2.69 -5.36 11.31
C ARG A 244 -2.40 -6.62 12.12
N PHE A 245 -2.69 -6.61 13.41
CA PHE A 245 -2.32 -7.72 14.32
C PHE A 245 -2.88 -9.09 13.92
N ILE A 246 -4.01 -9.13 13.20
CA ILE A 246 -4.59 -10.40 12.71
C ILE A 246 -3.67 -11.12 11.71
N THR A 247 -2.73 -10.43 11.08
CA THR A 247 -1.76 -11.05 10.16
C THR A 247 -0.73 -11.93 10.87
N ALA A 248 -0.71 -11.95 12.21
CA ALA A 248 0.12 -12.86 13.01
C ALA A 248 -0.06 -14.33 12.62
N ALA A 249 -1.25 -14.73 12.13
CA ALA A 249 -1.51 -16.08 11.66
C ALA A 249 -0.66 -16.50 10.44
N ILE A 250 -0.05 -15.55 9.72
CA ILE A 250 0.80 -15.82 8.55
C ILE A 250 2.22 -16.23 8.98
N VAL A 251 2.67 -15.76 10.15
CA VAL A 251 4.04 -15.97 10.65
C VAL A 251 4.37 -17.45 10.93
N PRO A 252 3.47 -18.27 11.55
CA PRO A 252 3.79 -19.67 11.82
C PRO A 252 4.01 -20.51 10.56
N GLY A 253 3.31 -20.24 9.46
CA GLY A 253 3.45 -20.98 8.21
C GLY A 253 4.85 -20.86 7.59
N SER A 254 5.56 -19.76 7.83
CA SER A 254 6.90 -19.54 7.31
C SER A 254 7.98 -20.29 8.11
N VAL A 255 7.74 -20.57 9.38
CA VAL A 255 8.70 -21.25 10.27
C VAL A 255 8.60 -22.77 10.14
N CYS A 256 7.40 -23.32 9.92
CA CYS A 256 7.19 -24.78 9.82
C CYS A 256 7.72 -25.43 8.54
N LEU A 257 8.01 -24.66 7.48
CA LEU A 257 8.48 -25.18 6.20
C LEU A 257 10.01 -25.37 6.11
N HIS A 258 10.75 -25.17 7.21
CA HIS A 258 12.21 -25.31 7.29
C HIS A 258 12.67 -26.43 8.23
N GLY A 259 11.73 -27.25 8.77
CA GLY A 259 12.03 -28.48 9.53
C GLY A 259 12.34 -29.68 8.66
#